data_b4dcb208a0f8895327c5296d8f4af4e8
#
_entry.id   b4dcb208a0f8895327c5296d8f4af4e8
#
_cell.length_a   1.000
_cell.length_b   1.000
_cell.length_c   1.000
_cell.angle_alpha   90.00
_cell.angle_beta   90.00
_cell.angle_gamma   90.00
#
_symmetry.space_group_name_H-M   'P 1'
#
loop_
_entity.id
_entity.type
_entity.pdbx_description
1 polymer ?
#
loop_
_entity_poly.entity_id
_entity_poly.type
_entity_poly.pdbx_seq_one_letter_code
_entity_poly.pdbx_strand_id
1 'polypeptide(L)'
;MADNSILTRLDGLKLKYEEIGQKLTDPEVIADVKQFIQFNKEYRELEPIIEASERYRTAIANLAEAKDILANDKDEEMREMARGEIAELEPKIETLEEEIKLLLIPKDPQDAKNAIVEIRGGTGGDEAAIFAGDLMRMYTKYIESKGWKYEITSFSEGTAGGYKEVVMKVTGNNVYGTLKYESGVHRVQRVPQTETQGRVHTSAASVAVLPEAEEFDVEISMNDIRKDIFCASGPGGQSVNTTYSAIRLTHIPTGIVVQCQDQKSQLKNFDKAFEALRTRVFNLEYSKYLDQIASKRKTMVSTGDRSAKIRTYNYPQGRITDHRINYTIYNLAAFMDGDIQDCIDHLIVAENAERLKESEL
;
A
#
# COMPACT_ATOMS: atom_id res chain seq x y z
N MET A 1 33.07 -9.92 5.11
CA MET A 1 32.12 -11.04 4.80
C MET A 1 30.76 -10.53 4.34
N ALA A 2 30.31 -9.36 4.75
CA ALA A 2 29.04 -8.75 4.28
C ALA A 2 29.06 -8.38 2.79
N ASP A 3 30.19 -7.87 2.26
CA ASP A 3 30.33 -7.46 0.85
C ASP A 3 29.99 -8.54 -0.18
N ASN A 4 30.35 -9.81 0.11
CA ASN A 4 30.13 -10.90 -0.84
C ASN A 4 28.65 -11.29 -0.98
N SER A 5 27.84 -11.07 0.04
CA SER A 5 26.41 -11.36 0.08
C SER A 5 25.60 -10.35 -0.76
N ILE A 6 25.94 -9.06 -0.66
CA ILE A 6 25.29 -7.99 -1.44
C ILE A 6 25.60 -8.17 -2.93
N LEU A 7 26.87 -8.39 -3.29
CA LEU A 7 27.28 -8.60 -4.68
C LEU A 7 26.60 -9.80 -5.32
N THR A 8 26.52 -10.94 -4.61
CA THR A 8 25.84 -12.14 -5.10
C THR A 8 24.34 -11.87 -5.35
N ARG A 9 23.70 -11.10 -4.48
CA ARG A 9 22.28 -10.73 -4.63
C ARG A 9 22.07 -9.79 -5.82
N LEU A 10 22.98 -8.83 -6.02
CA LEU A 10 22.98 -7.91 -7.16
C LEU A 10 23.21 -8.65 -8.48
N ASP A 11 24.05 -9.70 -8.52
CA ASP A 11 24.24 -10.55 -9.68
C ASP A 11 22.97 -11.27 -10.09
N GLY A 12 22.24 -11.82 -9.13
CA GLY A 12 20.94 -12.44 -9.37
C GLY A 12 19.89 -11.46 -9.93
N LEU A 13 19.89 -10.23 -9.43
CA LEU A 13 18.99 -9.19 -9.92
C LEU A 13 19.37 -8.71 -11.32
N LYS A 14 20.66 -8.64 -11.66
CA LYS A 14 21.12 -8.29 -13.00
C LYS A 14 20.70 -9.34 -14.03
N LEU A 15 20.83 -10.63 -13.72
CA LEU A 15 20.34 -11.72 -14.58
C LEU A 15 18.84 -11.60 -14.80
N LYS A 16 18.07 -11.35 -13.74
CA LYS A 16 16.61 -11.16 -13.84
C LYS A 16 16.25 -9.95 -14.71
N TYR A 17 16.97 -8.84 -14.57
CA TYR A 17 16.77 -7.63 -15.38
C TYR A 17 17.02 -7.90 -16.87
N GLU A 18 18.10 -8.61 -17.21
CA GLU A 18 18.43 -9.02 -18.58
C GLU A 18 17.37 -9.97 -19.17
N GLU A 19 16.91 -10.95 -18.38
CA GLU A 19 15.84 -11.87 -18.80
C GLU A 19 14.52 -11.13 -19.09
N ILE A 20 14.13 -10.17 -18.24
CA ILE A 20 12.92 -9.37 -18.43
C ILE A 20 13.09 -8.47 -19.67
N GLY A 21 14.27 -7.87 -19.87
CA GLY A 21 14.59 -7.09 -21.05
C GLY A 21 14.43 -7.90 -22.34
N GLN A 22 14.88 -9.17 -22.36
CA GLN A 22 14.67 -10.08 -23.48
C GLN A 22 13.17 -10.41 -23.70
N LYS A 23 12.43 -10.71 -22.63
CA LYS A 23 10.98 -10.97 -22.71
C LYS A 23 10.18 -9.79 -23.23
N LEU A 24 10.57 -8.56 -22.91
CA LEU A 24 9.92 -7.35 -23.43
C LEU A 24 10.10 -7.18 -24.96
N THR A 25 11.08 -7.83 -25.56
CA THR A 25 11.30 -7.83 -27.03
C THR A 25 10.63 -9.01 -27.74
N ASP A 26 10.03 -9.94 -26.98
CA ASP A 26 9.35 -11.13 -27.54
C ASP A 26 7.99 -10.72 -28.15
N PRO A 27 7.71 -11.05 -29.42
CA PRO A 27 6.44 -10.77 -30.06
C PRO A 27 5.22 -11.39 -29.36
N GLU A 28 5.38 -12.55 -28.71
CA GLU A 28 4.29 -13.19 -27.97
C GLU A 28 3.90 -12.39 -26.71
N VAL A 29 4.88 -11.86 -26.00
CA VAL A 29 4.68 -11.01 -24.82
C VAL A 29 4.10 -9.63 -25.22
N ILE A 30 4.55 -9.07 -26.35
CA ILE A 30 4.02 -7.79 -26.88
C ILE A 30 2.53 -7.95 -27.26
N ALA A 31 2.11 -9.10 -27.73
CA ALA A 31 0.73 -9.39 -28.09
C ALA A 31 -0.19 -9.50 -26.84
N ASP A 32 0.35 -9.91 -25.70
CA ASP A 32 -0.36 -9.94 -24.42
C ASP A 32 -0.10 -8.65 -23.60
N VAL A 33 -1.03 -7.70 -23.74
CA VAL A 33 -0.95 -6.39 -23.07
C VAL A 33 -0.79 -6.50 -21.56
N LYS A 34 -1.42 -7.49 -20.90
CA LYS A 34 -1.32 -7.66 -19.45
C LYS A 34 0.09 -8.10 -19.03
N GLN A 35 0.64 -9.09 -19.70
CA GLN A 35 2.00 -9.56 -19.44
C GLN A 35 3.04 -8.49 -19.76
N PHE A 36 2.88 -7.76 -20.87
CA PHE A 36 3.77 -6.67 -21.24
C PHE A 36 3.81 -5.55 -20.18
N ILE A 37 2.64 -5.14 -19.66
CA ILE A 37 2.56 -4.12 -18.60
C ILE A 37 3.25 -4.61 -17.33
N GLN A 38 3.06 -5.89 -16.96
CA GLN A 38 3.69 -6.48 -15.78
C GLN A 38 5.21 -6.49 -15.90
N PHE A 39 5.75 -7.03 -17.01
CA PHE A 39 7.20 -7.06 -17.24
C PHE A 39 7.82 -5.67 -17.34
N ASN A 40 7.14 -4.73 -17.98
CA ASN A 40 7.62 -3.33 -18.07
C ASN A 40 7.68 -2.66 -16.68
N LYS A 41 6.72 -2.98 -15.80
CA LYS A 41 6.74 -2.51 -14.42
C LYS A 41 7.92 -3.09 -13.65
N GLU A 42 8.13 -4.41 -13.72
CA GLU A 42 9.26 -5.09 -13.06
C GLU A 42 10.61 -4.57 -13.60
N TYR A 43 10.73 -4.35 -14.90
CA TYR A 43 11.92 -3.80 -15.53
C TYR A 43 12.29 -2.42 -14.97
N ARG A 44 11.31 -1.52 -14.90
CA ARG A 44 11.49 -0.17 -14.34
C ARG A 44 11.79 -0.16 -12.84
N GLU A 45 11.29 -1.14 -12.10
CA GLU A 45 11.58 -1.29 -10.68
C GLU A 45 13.02 -1.75 -10.43
N LEU A 46 13.58 -2.57 -11.32
CA LEU A 46 14.96 -3.07 -11.23
C LEU A 46 16.00 -2.07 -11.76
N GLU A 47 15.65 -1.23 -12.72
CA GLU A 47 16.56 -0.28 -13.38
C GLU A 47 17.40 0.54 -12.39
N PRO A 48 16.83 1.24 -11.38
CA PRO A 48 17.63 2.03 -10.43
C PRO A 48 18.56 1.17 -9.57
N ILE A 49 18.19 -0.10 -9.30
CA ILE A 49 19.04 -1.04 -8.55
C ILE A 49 20.27 -1.41 -9.40
N ILE A 50 20.07 -1.65 -10.69
CA ILE A 50 21.16 -2.01 -11.61
C ILE A 50 22.11 -0.83 -11.81
N GLU A 51 21.58 0.39 -12.00
CA GLU A 51 22.40 1.60 -12.09
C GLU A 51 23.25 1.84 -10.84
N ALA A 52 22.66 1.70 -9.64
CA ALA A 52 23.38 1.81 -8.38
C ALA A 52 24.44 0.70 -8.23
N SER A 53 24.12 -0.52 -8.64
CA SER A 53 25.04 -1.66 -8.65
C SER A 53 26.25 -1.43 -9.56
N GLU A 54 26.07 -0.86 -10.74
CA GLU A 54 27.16 -0.55 -11.66
C GLU A 54 28.08 0.55 -11.11
N ARG A 55 27.51 1.60 -10.53
CA ARG A 55 28.27 2.64 -9.83
C ARG A 55 29.09 2.08 -8.67
N TYR A 56 28.49 1.20 -7.87
CA TYR A 56 29.14 0.55 -6.74
C TYR A 56 30.29 -0.36 -7.17
N ARG A 57 30.10 -1.18 -8.21
CA ARG A 57 31.16 -2.06 -8.76
C ARG A 57 32.31 -1.26 -9.30
N THR A 58 32.04 -0.16 -10.01
CA THR A 58 33.08 0.71 -10.53
C THR A 58 33.88 1.36 -9.37
N ALA A 59 33.20 1.80 -8.32
CA ALA A 59 33.87 2.38 -7.17
C ALA A 59 34.75 1.36 -6.43
N ILE A 60 34.31 0.11 -6.26
CA ILE A 60 35.10 -0.97 -5.66
C ILE A 60 36.33 -1.32 -6.52
N ALA A 61 36.15 -1.40 -7.84
CA ALA A 61 37.24 -1.69 -8.75
C ALA A 61 38.31 -0.59 -8.70
N ASN A 62 37.91 0.68 -8.75
CA ASN A 62 38.82 1.81 -8.62
C ASN A 62 39.53 1.83 -7.25
N LEU A 63 38.79 1.52 -6.16
CA LEU A 63 39.41 1.44 -4.83
C LEU A 63 40.45 0.32 -4.75
N ALA A 64 40.20 -0.84 -5.38
CA ALA A 64 41.16 -1.95 -5.43
C ALA A 64 42.38 -1.56 -6.23
N GLU A 65 42.24 -0.88 -7.35
CA GLU A 65 43.33 -0.38 -8.19
C GLU A 65 44.17 0.68 -7.43
N ALA A 66 43.53 1.63 -6.79
CA ALA A 66 44.22 2.64 -5.98
C ALA A 66 45.00 2.02 -4.80
N LYS A 67 44.46 0.99 -4.15
CA LYS A 67 45.14 0.24 -3.08
C LYS A 67 46.33 -0.58 -3.64
N ASP A 68 46.21 -1.12 -4.83
CA ASP A 68 47.32 -1.84 -5.47
C ASP A 68 48.45 -0.90 -5.87
N ILE A 69 48.17 0.26 -6.43
CA ILE A 69 49.14 1.33 -6.71
C ILE A 69 49.85 1.75 -5.41
N LEU A 70 49.10 2.00 -4.35
CA LEU A 70 49.68 2.41 -3.05
C LEU A 70 50.62 1.35 -2.48
N ALA A 71 50.33 0.06 -2.70
CA ALA A 71 51.13 -1.07 -2.18
C ALA A 71 52.35 -1.37 -3.03
N ASN A 72 52.23 -1.28 -4.36
CA ASN A 72 53.25 -1.84 -5.27
C ASN A 72 54.03 -0.79 -6.06
N ASP A 73 53.52 0.43 -6.21
CA ASP A 73 54.23 1.48 -6.95
C ASP A 73 55.34 2.11 -6.10
N LYS A 74 56.45 2.46 -6.75
CA LYS A 74 57.60 3.10 -6.12
C LYS A 74 57.63 4.63 -6.29
N ASP A 75 56.75 5.14 -7.16
CA ASP A 75 56.65 6.57 -7.42
C ASP A 75 55.78 7.23 -6.31
N GLU A 76 56.39 8.21 -5.61
CA GLU A 76 55.75 8.88 -4.47
C GLU A 76 54.57 9.77 -4.95
N GLU A 77 54.67 10.36 -6.15
CA GLU A 77 53.55 11.14 -6.73
C GLU A 77 52.34 10.25 -7.00
N MET A 78 52.56 9.09 -7.59
CA MET A 78 51.50 8.10 -7.84
C MET A 78 50.85 7.59 -6.54
N ARG A 79 51.66 7.37 -5.51
CA ARG A 79 51.19 6.94 -4.19
C ARG A 79 50.40 8.03 -3.48
N GLU A 80 50.75 9.30 -3.64
CA GLU A 80 50.04 10.43 -3.05
C GLU A 80 48.68 10.62 -3.75
N MET A 81 48.63 10.49 -5.08
CA MET A 81 47.36 10.48 -5.85
C MET A 81 46.49 9.31 -5.40
N ALA A 82 46.99 8.10 -5.27
CA ALA A 82 46.25 6.94 -4.82
C ALA A 82 45.71 7.12 -3.37
N ARG A 83 46.46 7.77 -2.47
CA ARG A 83 45.93 8.12 -1.13
C ARG A 83 44.76 9.08 -1.20
N GLY A 84 44.81 10.10 -2.06
CA GLY A 84 43.74 11.04 -2.30
C GLY A 84 42.50 10.34 -2.83
N GLU A 85 42.68 9.47 -3.83
CA GLU A 85 41.58 8.70 -4.44
C GLU A 85 40.92 7.71 -3.46
N ILE A 86 41.71 7.02 -2.64
CA ILE A 86 41.20 6.15 -1.57
C ILE A 86 40.35 6.94 -0.58
N ALA A 87 40.79 8.12 -0.15
CA ALA A 87 40.08 8.98 0.79
C ALA A 87 38.73 9.49 0.23
N GLU A 88 38.61 9.63 -1.09
CA GLU A 88 37.34 9.99 -1.75
C GLU A 88 36.41 8.78 -1.98
N LEU A 89 36.99 7.62 -2.35
CA LEU A 89 36.24 6.44 -2.73
C LEU A 89 35.65 5.71 -1.51
N GLU A 90 36.34 5.63 -0.39
CA GLU A 90 35.82 4.93 0.80
C GLU A 90 34.48 5.47 1.30
N PRO A 91 34.29 6.79 1.55
CA PRO A 91 32.98 7.32 1.96
C PRO A 91 31.92 7.21 0.86
N LYS A 92 32.33 7.28 -0.42
CA LYS A 92 31.42 7.10 -1.54
C LYS A 92 30.88 5.67 -1.63
N ILE A 93 31.71 4.68 -1.36
CA ILE A 93 31.32 3.26 -1.31
C ILE A 93 30.32 3.03 -0.18
N GLU A 94 30.57 3.57 1.02
CA GLU A 94 29.63 3.48 2.15
C GLU A 94 28.26 4.07 1.79
N THR A 95 28.25 5.25 1.16
CA THR A 95 27.00 5.88 0.71
C THR A 95 26.26 5.05 -0.33
N LEU A 96 26.98 4.46 -1.29
CA LEU A 96 26.41 3.58 -2.31
C LEU A 96 25.89 2.27 -1.71
N GLU A 97 26.52 1.72 -0.70
CA GLU A 97 26.02 0.54 0.02
C GLU A 97 24.71 0.83 0.73
N GLU A 98 24.59 1.98 1.39
CA GLU A 98 23.35 2.40 2.03
C GLU A 98 22.24 2.63 0.98
N GLU A 99 22.55 3.29 -0.15
CA GLU A 99 21.61 3.49 -1.27
C GLU A 99 21.12 2.14 -1.80
N ILE A 100 22.01 1.19 -2.04
CA ILE A 100 21.66 -0.15 -2.55
C ILE A 100 20.81 -0.90 -1.52
N LYS A 101 21.16 -0.88 -0.24
CA LYS A 101 20.38 -1.51 0.82
C LYS A 101 18.94 -0.98 0.83
N LEU A 102 18.76 0.34 0.68
CA LEU A 102 17.43 0.96 0.59
C LEU A 102 16.67 0.54 -0.68
N LEU A 103 17.35 0.45 -1.83
CA LEU A 103 16.75 0.02 -3.08
C LEU A 103 16.37 -1.47 -3.09
N LEU A 104 17.06 -2.30 -2.30
CA LEU A 104 16.78 -3.72 -2.16
C LEU A 104 15.59 -4.04 -1.25
N ILE A 105 15.04 -3.05 -0.53
CA ILE A 105 13.82 -3.22 0.26
C ILE A 105 12.64 -3.48 -0.70
N PRO A 106 11.92 -4.60 -0.55
CA PRO A 106 10.76 -4.89 -1.40
C PRO A 106 9.72 -3.78 -1.26
N LYS A 107 9.37 -3.14 -2.37
CA LYS A 107 8.26 -2.18 -2.41
C LYS A 107 6.95 -2.93 -2.30
N ASP A 108 6.02 -2.44 -1.48
CA ASP A 108 4.67 -2.99 -1.42
C ASP A 108 3.95 -2.69 -2.75
N PRO A 109 3.45 -3.70 -3.48
CA PRO A 109 2.70 -3.47 -4.71
C PRO A 109 1.47 -2.56 -4.51
N GLN A 110 0.96 -2.47 -3.30
CA GLN A 110 -0.16 -1.60 -2.96
C GLN A 110 0.23 -0.11 -2.93
N ASP A 111 1.50 0.21 -2.70
CA ASP A 111 1.97 1.59 -2.58
C ASP A 111 1.68 2.43 -3.84
N ALA A 112 1.70 1.80 -5.02
CA ALA A 112 1.39 2.47 -6.29
C ALA A 112 -0.11 2.77 -6.52
N LYS A 113 -0.99 2.21 -5.67
CA LYS A 113 -2.44 2.38 -5.81
C LYS A 113 -2.92 3.76 -5.38
N ASN A 114 -4.11 4.11 -5.84
CA ASN A 114 -4.87 5.22 -5.29
C ASN A 114 -5.29 4.91 -3.84
N ALA A 115 -5.65 5.93 -3.09
CA ALA A 115 -6.03 5.77 -1.70
C ALA A 115 -7.46 6.24 -1.42
N ILE A 116 -8.10 5.58 -0.47
CA ILE A 116 -9.33 6.03 0.16
C ILE A 116 -8.94 6.51 1.55
N VAL A 117 -9.15 7.80 1.81
CA VAL A 117 -8.86 8.44 3.09
C VAL A 117 -10.17 8.67 3.83
N GLU A 118 -10.29 8.04 4.99
CA GLU A 118 -11.45 8.19 5.88
C GLU A 118 -11.01 8.98 7.12
N ILE A 119 -11.69 10.05 7.43
CA ILE A 119 -11.44 10.87 8.62
C ILE A 119 -12.70 10.87 9.47
N ARG A 120 -12.58 10.52 10.75
CA ARG A 120 -13.69 10.46 11.68
C ARG A 120 -13.37 11.23 12.95
N GLY A 121 -14.33 12.06 13.39
CA GLY A 121 -14.29 12.64 14.75
C GLY A 121 -14.34 11.51 15.79
N GLY A 122 -13.38 11.51 16.70
CA GLY A 122 -13.29 10.56 17.80
C GLY A 122 -13.77 11.16 19.13
N THR A 123 -13.01 10.92 20.20
CA THR A 123 -13.33 11.45 21.52
C THR A 123 -13.16 12.98 21.58
N GLY A 124 -14.21 13.71 21.90
CA GLY A 124 -14.17 15.19 22.04
C GLY A 124 -15.45 15.90 21.60
N GLY A 125 -16.50 15.15 21.19
CA GLY A 125 -17.77 15.75 20.78
C GLY A 125 -17.63 16.65 19.55
N ASP A 126 -18.24 17.82 19.57
CA ASP A 126 -18.23 18.78 18.47
C ASP A 126 -16.82 19.22 18.07
N GLU A 127 -15.92 19.38 19.05
CA GLU A 127 -14.53 19.75 18.78
C GLU A 127 -13.78 18.68 17.97
N ALA A 128 -14.07 17.39 18.19
CA ALA A 128 -13.50 16.31 17.39
C ALA A 128 -13.98 16.37 15.93
N ALA A 129 -15.24 16.76 15.70
CA ALA A 129 -15.79 16.94 14.36
C ALA A 129 -15.17 18.16 13.64
N ILE A 130 -14.95 19.26 14.37
CA ILE A 130 -14.26 20.45 13.83
C ILE A 130 -12.82 20.10 13.48
N PHE A 131 -12.13 19.37 14.37
CA PHE A 131 -10.75 18.93 14.10
C PHE A 131 -10.65 17.96 12.91
N ALA A 132 -11.63 17.08 12.73
CA ALA A 132 -11.69 16.24 11.53
C ALA A 132 -11.81 17.08 10.25
N GLY A 133 -12.56 18.19 10.30
CA GLY A 133 -12.63 19.18 9.22
C GLY A 133 -11.29 19.87 8.95
N ASP A 134 -10.55 20.23 10.01
CA ASP A 134 -9.21 20.81 9.87
C ASP A 134 -8.22 19.82 9.24
N LEU A 135 -8.26 18.55 9.64
CA LEU A 135 -7.44 17.50 9.03
C LEU A 135 -7.80 17.30 7.55
N MET A 136 -9.09 17.28 7.23
CA MET A 136 -9.50 17.21 5.82
C MET A 136 -8.92 18.36 5.01
N ARG A 137 -9.02 19.60 5.52
CA ARG A 137 -8.45 20.78 4.86
C ARG A 137 -6.93 20.66 4.69
N MET A 138 -6.23 20.17 5.69
CA MET A 138 -4.80 19.92 5.65
C MET A 138 -4.45 18.94 4.53
N TYR A 139 -5.14 17.81 4.47
CA TYR A 139 -4.88 16.81 3.42
C TYR A 139 -5.26 17.30 2.03
N THR A 140 -6.36 18.02 1.87
CA THR A 140 -6.72 18.57 0.55
C THR A 140 -5.66 19.52 0.02
N LYS A 141 -5.11 20.41 0.85
CA LYS A 141 -4.00 21.29 0.46
C LYS A 141 -2.73 20.51 0.10
N TYR A 142 -2.41 19.46 0.86
CA TYR A 142 -1.29 18.59 0.53
C TYR A 142 -1.50 17.86 -0.82
N ILE A 143 -2.68 17.31 -1.04
CA ILE A 143 -3.05 16.63 -2.27
C ILE A 143 -2.90 17.57 -3.48
N GLU A 144 -3.39 18.80 -3.35
CA GLU A 144 -3.26 19.84 -4.36
C GLU A 144 -1.79 20.21 -4.63
N SER A 145 -0.97 20.33 -3.59
CA SER A 145 0.47 20.62 -3.73
C SER A 145 1.24 19.53 -4.48
N LYS A 146 0.78 18.27 -4.39
CA LYS A 146 1.33 17.14 -5.12
C LYS A 146 0.79 17.00 -6.55
N GLY A 147 -0.17 17.82 -6.95
CA GLY A 147 -0.85 17.70 -8.24
C GLY A 147 -1.77 16.47 -8.33
N TRP A 148 -2.13 15.87 -7.21
CA TRP A 148 -3.08 14.77 -7.15
C TRP A 148 -4.52 15.29 -7.23
N LYS A 149 -5.46 14.41 -7.51
CA LYS A 149 -6.89 14.72 -7.54
C LYS A 149 -7.59 14.04 -6.37
N TYR A 150 -8.61 14.69 -5.82
CA TYR A 150 -9.45 14.06 -4.81
C TYR A 150 -10.93 14.23 -5.15
N GLU A 151 -11.73 13.31 -4.67
CA GLU A 151 -13.19 13.32 -4.77
C GLU A 151 -13.78 12.90 -3.44
N ILE A 152 -14.71 13.67 -2.90
CA ILE A 152 -15.43 13.31 -1.67
C ILE A 152 -16.50 12.30 -2.03
N THR A 153 -16.36 11.08 -1.53
CA THR A 153 -17.28 9.97 -1.82
C THR A 153 -18.48 9.97 -0.87
N SER A 154 -18.24 10.29 0.40
CA SER A 154 -19.31 10.43 1.41
C SER A 154 -18.87 11.34 2.54
N PHE A 155 -19.83 12.00 3.20
CA PHE A 155 -19.57 12.79 4.40
C PHE A 155 -20.79 12.84 5.31
N SER A 156 -20.55 13.07 6.58
CA SER A 156 -21.55 13.37 7.60
C SER A 156 -21.08 14.57 8.40
N GLU A 157 -21.86 15.64 8.37
CA GLU A 157 -21.51 16.90 9.04
C GLU A 157 -21.63 16.81 10.55
N GLY A 158 -20.79 17.57 11.24
CA GLY A 158 -20.90 17.79 12.70
C GLY A 158 -21.98 18.81 13.03
N THR A 159 -22.52 18.72 14.23
CA THR A 159 -23.58 19.64 14.73
C THR A 159 -23.10 21.09 14.89
N ALA A 160 -21.82 21.28 15.20
CA ALA A 160 -21.19 22.62 15.38
C ALA A 160 -20.21 22.93 14.21
N GLY A 161 -20.36 22.27 13.06
CA GLY A 161 -19.46 22.35 11.93
C GLY A 161 -18.42 21.21 11.90
N GLY A 162 -17.61 21.18 10.84
CA GLY A 162 -16.69 20.07 10.59
C GLY A 162 -17.40 18.80 10.17
N TYR A 163 -16.75 17.65 10.35
CA TYR A 163 -17.27 16.35 9.90
C TYR A 163 -17.26 15.33 11.04
N LYS A 164 -18.39 14.66 11.25
CA LYS A 164 -18.41 13.40 12.03
C LYS A 164 -17.63 12.31 11.31
N GLU A 165 -17.80 12.27 10.00
CA GLU A 165 -17.10 11.37 9.10
C GLU A 165 -16.99 12.02 7.72
N VAL A 166 -15.84 11.89 7.07
CA VAL A 166 -15.65 12.24 5.67
C VAL A 166 -14.76 11.20 5.03
N VAL A 167 -15.15 10.76 3.82
CA VAL A 167 -14.41 9.80 3.02
C VAL A 167 -14.07 10.44 1.69
N MET A 168 -12.79 10.43 1.34
CA MET A 168 -12.33 10.94 0.06
C MET A 168 -11.51 9.88 -0.67
N LYS A 169 -11.71 9.79 -1.98
CA LYS A 169 -10.86 9.04 -2.89
C LYS A 169 -9.78 9.98 -3.42
N VAL A 170 -8.52 9.57 -3.33
CA VAL A 170 -7.37 10.33 -3.83
C VAL A 170 -6.71 9.56 -4.96
N THR A 171 -6.53 10.20 -6.11
CA THR A 171 -5.95 9.60 -7.32
C THR A 171 -4.69 10.34 -7.75
N GLY A 172 -3.65 9.58 -8.04
CA GLY A 172 -2.35 10.10 -8.44
C GLY A 172 -1.27 9.03 -8.43
N ASN A 173 -0.03 9.43 -8.51
CA ASN A 173 1.10 8.51 -8.47
C ASN A 173 1.54 8.26 -7.03
N ASN A 174 1.67 6.97 -6.63
CA ASN A 174 2.15 6.54 -5.31
C ASN A 174 1.38 7.16 -4.12
N VAL A 175 0.07 7.32 -4.27
CA VAL A 175 -0.77 8.01 -3.29
C VAL A 175 -0.86 7.20 -2.00
N TYR A 176 -1.20 5.90 -2.11
CA TYR A 176 -1.31 5.03 -0.94
C TYR A 176 0.04 4.89 -0.22
N GLY A 177 1.13 4.67 -0.95
CA GLY A 177 2.47 4.55 -0.39
C GLY A 177 2.93 5.77 0.41
N THR A 178 2.43 6.96 0.06
CA THR A 178 2.72 8.20 0.76
C THR A 178 1.77 8.44 1.94
N LEU A 179 0.46 8.29 1.73
CA LEU A 179 -0.54 8.63 2.74
C LEU A 179 -0.77 7.55 3.81
N LYS A 180 -0.34 6.29 3.57
CA LYS A 180 -0.50 5.19 4.55
C LYS A 180 0.06 5.52 5.94
N TYR A 181 1.10 6.35 6.01
CA TYR A 181 1.73 6.82 7.26
C TYR A 181 0.85 7.76 8.07
N GLU A 182 -0.20 8.31 7.48
CA GLU A 182 -1.16 9.17 8.17
C GLU A 182 -2.26 8.36 8.90
N SER A 183 -2.31 7.04 8.71
CA SER A 183 -3.29 6.18 9.37
C SER A 183 -3.04 6.09 10.87
N GLY A 184 -4.08 6.43 11.66
CA GLY A 184 -4.05 6.33 13.10
C GLY A 184 -4.90 7.37 13.81
N VAL A 185 -4.65 7.58 15.10
CA VAL A 185 -5.36 8.56 15.93
C VAL A 185 -4.55 9.83 16.05
N HIS A 186 -5.12 10.94 15.61
CA HIS A 186 -4.57 12.28 15.70
C HIS A 186 -5.18 13.00 16.89
N ARG A 187 -4.35 13.53 17.77
CA ARG A 187 -4.78 14.23 18.99
C ARG A 187 -4.53 15.72 18.87
N VAL A 188 -5.55 16.53 19.14
CA VAL A 188 -5.43 17.99 19.18
C VAL A 188 -5.52 18.50 20.62
N GLN A 189 -4.72 19.48 20.94
CA GLN A 189 -4.74 20.25 22.19
C GLN A 189 -4.88 21.72 21.83
N ARG A 190 -6.09 22.26 22.03
CA ARG A 190 -6.39 23.69 21.82
C ARG A 190 -7.59 24.14 22.67
N VAL A 191 -7.82 25.42 22.73
CA VAL A 191 -9.08 25.96 23.24
C VAL A 191 -10.12 25.80 22.13
N PRO A 192 -11.19 24.99 22.33
CA PRO A 192 -12.23 24.81 21.32
C PRO A 192 -12.97 26.12 21.02
N GLN A 193 -13.48 26.23 19.79
CA GLN A 193 -14.38 27.36 19.46
C GLN A 193 -15.68 27.36 20.28
N THR A 194 -16.06 26.20 20.81
CA THR A 194 -17.24 26.00 21.66
C THR A 194 -16.97 26.24 23.14
N GLU A 195 -15.72 26.52 23.54
CA GLU A 195 -15.34 26.76 24.96
C GLU A 195 -15.38 28.23 25.31
N THR A 196 -16.20 28.60 26.30
CA THR A 196 -16.39 29.97 26.72
C THR A 196 -15.44 30.43 27.83
N GLN A 197 -14.79 29.51 28.55
CA GLN A 197 -13.91 29.79 29.70
C GLN A 197 -12.42 29.75 29.34
N GLY A 198 -12.06 29.58 28.06
CA GLY A 198 -10.67 29.58 27.58
C GLY A 198 -9.85 28.36 27.99
N ARG A 199 -10.47 27.27 28.42
CA ARG A 199 -9.77 26.07 28.84
C ARG A 199 -9.27 25.25 27.62
N VAL A 200 -8.03 24.76 27.70
CA VAL A 200 -7.46 23.85 26.69
C VAL A 200 -8.13 22.50 26.85
N HIS A 201 -8.77 22.04 25.76
CA HIS A 201 -9.31 20.68 25.66
C HIS A 201 -8.41 19.79 24.84
N THR A 202 -8.56 18.49 25.07
CA THR A 202 -7.88 17.46 24.29
C THR A 202 -8.95 16.65 23.56
N SER A 203 -8.94 16.74 22.23
CA SER A 203 -9.83 15.99 21.36
C SER A 203 -9.02 15.09 20.41
N ALA A 204 -9.67 14.12 19.79
CA ALA A 204 -9.05 13.21 18.88
C ALA A 204 -9.91 12.98 17.63
N ALA A 205 -9.25 12.79 16.50
CA ALA A 205 -9.85 12.31 15.26
C ALA A 205 -9.04 11.12 14.75
N SER A 206 -9.70 10.19 14.11
CA SER A 206 -9.05 9.03 13.50
C SER A 206 -8.97 9.19 11.98
N VAL A 207 -7.83 8.82 11.43
CA VAL A 207 -7.58 8.78 9.99
C VAL A 207 -7.30 7.33 9.59
N ALA A 208 -8.01 6.81 8.60
CA ALA A 208 -7.72 5.52 8.00
C ALA A 208 -7.44 5.73 6.52
N VAL A 209 -6.28 5.25 6.07
CA VAL A 209 -5.89 5.29 4.67
C VAL A 209 -5.87 3.86 4.16
N LEU A 210 -6.72 3.57 3.19
CA LEU A 210 -6.90 2.26 2.59
C LEU A 210 -6.51 2.33 1.11
N PRO A 211 -5.89 1.28 0.54
CA PRO A 211 -5.66 1.24 -0.90
C PRO A 211 -6.99 1.11 -1.63
N GLU A 212 -7.11 1.74 -2.80
CA GLU A 212 -8.28 1.56 -3.65
C GLU A 212 -8.43 0.08 -4.01
N ALA A 213 -9.64 -0.44 -3.85
CA ALA A 213 -9.96 -1.80 -4.26
C ALA A 213 -9.90 -1.93 -5.77
N GLU A 214 -9.27 -2.97 -6.26
CA GLU A 214 -9.42 -3.39 -7.66
C GLU A 214 -10.81 -3.97 -7.89
N GLU A 215 -11.26 -3.97 -9.13
CA GLU A 215 -12.50 -4.68 -9.50
C GLU A 215 -12.37 -6.14 -9.07
N PHE A 216 -13.33 -6.55 -8.23
CA PHE A 216 -13.35 -7.89 -7.68
C PHE A 216 -14.09 -8.80 -8.67
N ASP A 217 -13.34 -9.53 -9.48
CA ASP A 217 -13.92 -10.55 -10.37
C ASP A 217 -13.60 -11.95 -9.85
N VAL A 218 -14.61 -12.82 -9.86
CA VAL A 218 -14.46 -14.22 -9.44
C VAL A 218 -14.58 -15.08 -10.68
N GLU A 219 -13.44 -15.62 -11.13
CA GLU A 219 -13.42 -16.64 -12.15
C GLU A 219 -13.74 -18.01 -11.53
N ILE A 220 -14.80 -18.66 -12.01
CA ILE A 220 -15.17 -20.00 -11.58
C ILE A 220 -14.77 -20.98 -12.70
N SER A 221 -13.80 -21.84 -12.40
CA SER A 221 -13.42 -22.91 -13.31
C SER A 221 -14.50 -23.99 -13.34
N MET A 222 -14.84 -24.49 -14.51
CA MET A 222 -15.77 -25.63 -14.67
C MET A 222 -15.24 -26.91 -13.99
N ASN A 223 -13.94 -27.04 -13.82
CA ASN A 223 -13.32 -28.18 -13.13
C ASN A 223 -13.61 -28.18 -11.62
N ASP A 224 -13.92 -27.00 -11.04
CA ASP A 224 -14.23 -26.84 -9.64
C ASP A 224 -15.72 -27.05 -9.32
N ILE A 225 -16.52 -27.43 -10.34
CA ILE A 225 -17.96 -27.63 -10.19
C ILE A 225 -18.28 -29.11 -10.34
N ARG A 226 -18.84 -29.68 -9.27
CA ARG A 226 -19.49 -30.99 -9.33
C ARG A 226 -20.95 -30.83 -9.77
N LYS A 227 -21.34 -31.50 -10.84
CA LYS A 227 -22.70 -31.50 -11.41
C LYS A 227 -23.39 -32.81 -11.06
N ASP A 228 -24.48 -32.74 -10.31
CA ASP A 228 -25.37 -33.84 -10.01
C ASP A 228 -26.72 -33.61 -10.76
N ILE A 229 -27.23 -34.66 -11.40
CA ILE A 229 -28.48 -34.61 -12.16
C ILE A 229 -29.48 -35.53 -11.47
N PHE A 230 -30.72 -35.06 -11.30
CA PHE A 230 -31.78 -35.82 -10.62
C PHE A 230 -33.18 -35.50 -11.19
N CYS A 231 -34.16 -36.29 -10.79
CA CYS A 231 -35.54 -36.03 -11.19
C CYS A 231 -36.11 -34.86 -10.37
N ALA A 232 -36.85 -33.99 -11.02
CA ALA A 232 -37.51 -32.89 -10.33
C ALA A 232 -38.51 -33.40 -9.28
N SER A 233 -38.58 -32.73 -8.14
CA SER A 233 -39.51 -33.04 -7.05
C SER A 233 -40.70 -32.03 -7.10
N GLY A 234 -41.92 -32.51 -7.04
CA GLY A 234 -43.11 -31.65 -7.00
C GLY A 234 -44.39 -32.35 -7.52
N PRO A 235 -45.55 -31.71 -7.38
CA PRO A 235 -46.81 -32.22 -7.93
C PRO A 235 -46.71 -32.16 -9.47
N GLY A 236 -46.65 -33.32 -10.15
CA GLY A 236 -46.53 -33.42 -11.59
C GLY A 236 -46.84 -34.82 -12.11
N GLY A 237 -47.09 -34.93 -13.41
CA GLY A 237 -47.36 -36.21 -14.07
C GLY A 237 -46.06 -37.01 -14.35
N GLN A 238 -46.17 -38.05 -15.20
CA GLN A 238 -45.07 -38.97 -15.53
C GLN A 238 -43.75 -38.26 -15.97
N SER A 239 -43.84 -37.09 -16.61
CA SER A 239 -42.70 -36.31 -17.07
C SER A 239 -41.80 -35.78 -15.92
N VAL A 240 -42.34 -35.50 -14.74
CA VAL A 240 -41.59 -34.99 -13.57
C VAL A 240 -40.81 -36.12 -12.92
N ASN A 241 -41.37 -37.33 -12.89
CA ASN A 241 -40.80 -38.47 -12.19
C ASN A 241 -39.83 -39.31 -13.03
N THR A 242 -39.86 -39.13 -14.37
CA THR A 242 -39.04 -39.93 -15.29
C THR A 242 -37.91 -39.14 -15.99
N THR A 243 -38.01 -37.80 -16.02
CA THR A 243 -37.04 -36.98 -16.72
C THR A 243 -36.01 -36.36 -15.75
N TYR A 244 -34.76 -36.65 -15.96
CA TYR A 244 -33.64 -36.07 -15.20
C TYR A 244 -33.38 -34.61 -15.64
N SER A 245 -34.30 -33.71 -15.30
CA SER A 245 -34.23 -32.30 -15.69
C SER A 245 -33.65 -31.38 -14.60
N ALA A 246 -33.72 -31.83 -13.34
CA ALA A 246 -33.17 -31.04 -12.21
C ALA A 246 -31.66 -31.18 -12.08
N ILE A 247 -31.01 -30.09 -11.72
CA ILE A 247 -29.58 -29.99 -11.58
C ILE A 247 -29.20 -29.45 -10.21
N ARG A 248 -28.18 -30.06 -9.63
CA ARG A 248 -27.46 -29.56 -8.46
C ARG A 248 -26.02 -29.29 -8.86
N LEU A 249 -25.57 -28.08 -8.61
CA LEU A 249 -24.17 -27.68 -8.78
C LEU A 249 -23.54 -27.46 -7.41
N THR A 250 -22.39 -28.07 -7.21
CA THR A 250 -21.60 -27.88 -5.98
C THR A 250 -20.24 -27.32 -6.37
N HIS A 251 -19.92 -26.13 -5.87
CA HIS A 251 -18.58 -25.57 -6.01
C HIS A 251 -17.66 -26.20 -4.98
N ILE A 252 -16.71 -27.02 -5.43
CA ILE A 252 -15.87 -27.87 -4.58
C ILE A 252 -15.05 -27.05 -3.57
N PRO A 253 -14.36 -25.93 -3.96
CA PRO A 253 -13.52 -25.19 -3.03
C PRO A 253 -14.30 -24.50 -1.90
N THR A 254 -15.51 -23.99 -2.18
CA THR A 254 -16.31 -23.24 -1.19
C THR A 254 -17.41 -24.08 -0.54
N GLY A 255 -17.73 -25.26 -1.10
CA GLY A 255 -18.82 -26.11 -0.63
C GLY A 255 -20.23 -25.54 -0.92
N ILE A 256 -20.35 -24.45 -1.68
CA ILE A 256 -21.65 -23.84 -2.01
C ILE A 256 -22.41 -24.77 -2.95
N VAL A 257 -23.68 -25.01 -2.61
CA VAL A 257 -24.59 -25.85 -3.38
C VAL A 257 -25.76 -25.02 -3.88
N VAL A 258 -26.05 -25.16 -5.18
CA VAL A 258 -27.22 -24.57 -5.83
C VAL A 258 -27.97 -25.62 -6.58
N GLN A 259 -29.32 -25.60 -6.48
CA GLN A 259 -30.20 -26.49 -7.19
C GLN A 259 -31.16 -25.68 -8.06
N CYS A 260 -31.46 -26.18 -9.27
CA CYS A 260 -32.47 -25.62 -10.16
C CYS A 260 -33.27 -26.73 -10.80
N GLN A 261 -34.62 -26.59 -10.74
CA GLN A 261 -35.58 -27.53 -11.32
C GLN A 261 -36.75 -26.84 -12.01
N ASP A 262 -36.62 -25.51 -12.30
CA ASP A 262 -37.70 -24.64 -12.75
C ASP A 262 -38.15 -24.94 -14.18
N GLN A 263 -37.24 -25.45 -15.01
CA GLN A 263 -37.48 -25.64 -16.44
C GLN A 263 -37.48 -27.14 -16.79
N LYS A 264 -38.23 -27.46 -17.86
CA LYS A 264 -38.25 -28.83 -18.43
C LYS A 264 -36.91 -29.19 -19.09
N SER A 265 -36.10 -28.22 -19.46
CA SER A 265 -34.81 -28.40 -20.11
C SER A 265 -33.66 -28.41 -19.07
N GLN A 266 -32.93 -29.51 -19.05
CA GLN A 266 -31.72 -29.66 -18.22
C GLN A 266 -30.70 -28.55 -18.49
N LEU A 267 -30.47 -28.17 -19.77
CA LEU A 267 -29.53 -27.13 -20.14
C LEU A 267 -29.92 -25.78 -19.55
N LYS A 268 -31.19 -25.39 -19.65
CA LYS A 268 -31.68 -24.14 -19.07
C LYS A 268 -31.60 -24.12 -17.54
N ASN A 269 -31.81 -25.27 -16.90
CA ASN A 269 -31.64 -25.40 -15.45
C ASN A 269 -30.15 -25.30 -15.06
N PHE A 270 -29.24 -25.80 -15.89
CA PHE A 270 -27.82 -25.64 -15.70
C PHE A 270 -27.39 -24.18 -15.76
N ASP A 271 -27.80 -23.45 -16.81
CA ASP A 271 -27.43 -22.04 -16.97
C ASP A 271 -27.92 -21.19 -15.78
N LYS A 272 -29.15 -21.38 -15.35
CA LYS A 272 -29.70 -20.69 -14.17
C LYS A 272 -28.97 -21.08 -12.87
N ALA A 273 -28.70 -22.37 -12.68
CA ALA A 273 -27.97 -22.82 -11.50
C ALA A 273 -26.56 -22.30 -11.47
N PHE A 274 -25.90 -22.21 -12.62
CA PHE A 274 -24.54 -21.67 -12.76
C PHE A 274 -24.49 -20.17 -12.47
N GLU A 275 -25.43 -19.40 -13.00
CA GLU A 275 -25.56 -17.96 -12.70
C GLU A 275 -25.80 -17.71 -11.20
N ALA A 276 -26.70 -18.47 -10.59
CA ALA A 276 -26.96 -18.39 -9.16
C ALA A 276 -25.74 -18.84 -8.31
N LEU A 277 -25.00 -19.85 -8.77
CA LEU A 277 -23.76 -20.30 -8.15
C LEU A 277 -22.70 -19.20 -8.19
N ARG A 278 -22.47 -18.61 -9.36
CA ARG A 278 -21.55 -17.49 -9.57
C ARG A 278 -21.85 -16.33 -8.62
N THR A 279 -23.12 -15.94 -8.53
CA THR A 279 -23.56 -14.88 -7.62
C THR A 279 -23.28 -15.21 -6.15
N ARG A 280 -23.54 -16.46 -5.71
CA ARG A 280 -23.29 -16.87 -4.33
C ARG A 280 -21.81 -16.94 -4.00
N VAL A 281 -20.99 -17.48 -4.88
CA VAL A 281 -19.52 -17.53 -4.71
C VAL A 281 -18.96 -16.12 -4.67
N PHE A 282 -19.39 -15.24 -5.59
CA PHE A 282 -19.03 -13.83 -5.59
C PHE A 282 -19.36 -13.15 -4.24
N ASN A 283 -20.59 -13.29 -3.76
CA ASN A 283 -21.01 -12.69 -2.49
C ASN A 283 -20.20 -13.21 -1.29
N LEU A 284 -19.85 -14.50 -1.28
CA LEU A 284 -19.01 -15.07 -0.22
C LEU A 284 -17.60 -14.46 -0.22
N GLU A 285 -16.96 -14.42 -1.38
CA GLU A 285 -15.60 -13.87 -1.52
C GLU A 285 -15.60 -12.36 -1.27
N TYR A 286 -16.61 -11.64 -1.74
CA TYR A 286 -16.78 -10.21 -1.48
C TYR A 286 -16.99 -9.93 0.02
N SER A 287 -17.77 -10.76 0.73
CA SER A 287 -17.92 -10.64 2.19
C SER A 287 -16.60 -10.84 2.91
N LYS A 288 -15.81 -11.86 2.55
CA LYS A 288 -14.46 -12.08 3.11
C LYS A 288 -13.54 -10.88 2.88
N TYR A 289 -13.58 -10.32 1.68
CA TYR A 289 -12.82 -9.13 1.33
C TYR A 289 -13.22 -7.92 2.19
N LEU A 290 -14.53 -7.68 2.39
CA LEU A 290 -15.03 -6.62 3.27
C LEU A 290 -14.59 -6.83 4.73
N ASP A 291 -14.61 -8.07 5.22
CA ASP A 291 -14.16 -8.42 6.57
C ASP A 291 -12.65 -8.17 6.75
N GLN A 292 -11.85 -8.44 5.72
CA GLN A 292 -10.41 -8.11 5.73
C GLN A 292 -10.18 -6.59 5.79
N ILE A 293 -10.91 -5.81 5.00
CA ILE A 293 -10.84 -4.34 5.04
C ILE A 293 -11.27 -3.82 6.41
N ALA A 294 -12.37 -4.34 6.96
CA ALA A 294 -12.87 -3.94 8.27
C ALA A 294 -11.85 -4.27 9.38
N SER A 295 -11.19 -5.43 9.30
CA SER A 295 -10.14 -5.82 10.22
C SER A 295 -8.91 -4.91 10.11
N LYS A 296 -8.43 -4.62 8.90
CA LYS A 296 -7.33 -3.66 8.67
C LYS A 296 -7.68 -2.28 9.21
N ARG A 297 -8.89 -1.77 8.91
CA ARG A 297 -9.37 -0.49 9.43
C ARG A 297 -9.37 -0.48 10.97
N LYS A 298 -9.88 -1.55 11.60
CA LYS A 298 -9.91 -1.69 13.05
C LYS A 298 -8.50 -1.65 13.67
N THR A 299 -7.52 -2.29 13.03
CA THR A 299 -6.13 -2.28 13.48
C THR A 299 -5.52 -0.88 13.37
N MET A 300 -5.77 -0.15 12.28
CA MET A 300 -5.23 1.19 12.03
C MET A 300 -5.80 2.24 13.00
N VAL A 301 -7.11 2.17 13.28
CA VAL A 301 -7.81 3.21 14.05
C VAL A 301 -7.89 2.86 15.53
N SER A 302 -7.59 1.60 15.92
CA SER A 302 -7.73 1.12 17.29
C SER A 302 -9.13 1.45 17.85
N THR A 303 -9.22 1.96 19.08
CA THR A 303 -10.48 2.35 19.73
C THR A 303 -10.88 3.80 19.47
N GLY A 304 -10.10 4.59 18.70
CA GLY A 304 -10.29 6.05 18.57
C GLY A 304 -10.02 6.83 19.86
N ASP A 305 -9.42 6.18 20.86
CA ASP A 305 -9.09 6.79 22.14
C ASP A 305 -7.85 7.69 22.02
N ARG A 306 -7.84 8.77 22.78
CA ARG A 306 -6.73 9.74 22.89
C ARG A 306 -5.41 9.12 23.31
N SER A 307 -5.44 7.94 23.96
CA SER A 307 -4.26 7.22 24.43
C SER A 307 -3.50 6.56 23.27
N ALA A 308 -4.20 6.09 22.25
CA ALA A 308 -3.64 5.43 21.08
C ALA A 308 -3.13 6.39 19.98
N LYS A 309 -2.75 7.60 20.37
CA LYS A 309 -2.31 8.66 19.45
C LYS A 309 -1.03 8.29 18.69
N ILE A 310 -1.03 8.54 17.40
CA ILE A 310 0.20 8.57 16.59
C ILE A 310 0.82 9.98 16.59
N ARG A 311 0.00 11.03 16.55
CA ARG A 311 0.46 12.41 16.43
C ARG A 311 -0.31 13.36 17.34
N THR A 312 0.36 14.37 17.90
CA THR A 312 -0.24 15.41 18.72
C THR A 312 -0.03 16.79 18.10
N TYR A 313 -1.12 17.52 17.93
CA TYR A 313 -1.17 18.90 17.46
C TYR A 313 -1.37 19.81 18.66
N ASN A 314 -0.33 20.48 19.12
CA ASN A 314 -0.35 21.34 20.30
C ASN A 314 -0.39 22.81 19.86
N TYR A 315 -1.58 23.39 19.81
CA TYR A 315 -1.80 24.78 19.40
C TYR A 315 -1.18 25.81 20.36
N PRO A 316 -1.31 25.69 21.69
CA PRO A 316 -0.67 26.63 22.63
C PRO A 316 0.85 26.71 22.47
N GLN A 317 1.50 25.62 22.08
CA GLN A 317 2.95 25.56 21.88
C GLN A 317 3.37 25.67 20.42
N GLY A 318 2.42 25.78 19.49
CA GLY A 318 2.69 25.88 18.04
C GLY A 318 3.48 24.70 17.45
N ARG A 319 3.39 23.52 18.09
CA ARG A 319 4.17 22.33 17.69
C ARG A 319 3.32 21.12 17.40
N ILE A 320 3.88 20.25 16.56
CA ILE A 320 3.35 18.93 16.25
C ILE A 320 4.40 17.91 16.64
N THR A 321 3.98 16.82 17.29
CA THR A 321 4.87 15.71 17.64
C THR A 321 4.32 14.40 17.10
N ASP A 322 5.08 13.72 16.26
CA ASP A 322 4.81 12.33 15.87
C ASP A 322 5.46 11.40 16.90
N HIS A 323 4.61 10.63 17.59
CA HIS A 323 5.07 9.80 18.70
C HIS A 323 5.70 8.47 18.26
N ARG A 324 5.52 8.08 17.01
CA ARG A 324 6.11 6.84 16.48
C ARG A 324 7.63 6.95 16.36
N ILE A 325 8.11 8.14 15.98
CA ILE A 325 9.53 8.43 15.77
C ILE A 325 10.06 9.54 16.68
N ASN A 326 9.23 10.03 17.63
CA ASN A 326 9.53 11.16 18.52
C ASN A 326 9.98 12.43 17.79
N TYR A 327 9.48 12.62 16.57
CA TYR A 327 9.80 13.78 15.73
C TYR A 327 8.89 14.96 16.05
N THR A 328 9.47 16.16 16.24
CA THR A 328 8.73 17.37 16.60
C THR A 328 8.99 18.49 15.61
N ILE A 329 7.92 19.08 15.08
CA ILE A 329 7.92 20.22 14.16
C ILE A 329 7.31 21.42 14.88
N TYR A 330 7.99 22.58 14.82
CA TYR A 330 7.58 23.82 15.52
C TYR A 330 6.81 24.80 14.62
N ASN A 331 6.34 24.37 13.45
CA ASN A 331 5.53 25.17 12.52
C ASN A 331 4.16 24.52 12.30
N LEU A 332 3.33 24.57 13.32
CA LEU A 332 1.98 24.00 13.26
C LEU A 332 1.12 24.65 12.17
N ALA A 333 1.25 25.95 11.91
CA ALA A 333 0.46 26.63 10.91
C ALA A 333 0.75 26.12 9.48
N ALA A 334 2.02 26.03 9.09
CA ALA A 334 2.41 25.49 7.78
C ALA A 334 1.98 24.03 7.64
N PHE A 335 2.13 23.22 8.68
CA PHE A 335 1.71 21.84 8.67
C PHE A 335 0.20 21.69 8.43
N MET A 336 -0.64 22.49 9.12
CA MET A 336 -2.09 22.53 8.91
C MET A 336 -2.49 23.13 7.55
N ASP A 337 -1.57 23.80 6.88
CA ASP A 337 -1.72 24.28 5.51
C ASP A 337 -1.17 23.29 4.45
N GLY A 338 -0.84 22.06 4.87
CA GLY A 338 -0.49 20.96 3.97
C GLY A 338 1.00 20.68 3.85
N ASP A 339 1.88 21.35 4.59
CA ASP A 339 3.33 21.07 4.60
C ASP A 339 3.66 19.87 5.53
N ILE A 340 3.20 18.69 5.12
CA ILE A 340 3.36 17.43 5.88
C ILE A 340 4.46 16.52 5.34
N GLN A 341 5.07 16.86 4.20
CA GLN A 341 6.02 15.99 3.49
C GLN A 341 7.21 15.60 4.35
N ASP A 342 7.83 16.55 5.01
CA ASP A 342 9.00 16.32 5.85
C ASP A 342 8.73 15.26 6.95
N CYS A 343 7.55 15.30 7.57
CA CYS A 343 7.15 14.29 8.54
C CYS A 343 6.98 12.90 7.92
N ILE A 344 6.40 12.83 6.71
CA ILE A 344 6.22 11.58 5.98
C ILE A 344 7.59 11.00 5.60
N ASP A 345 8.53 11.82 5.14
CA ASP A 345 9.86 11.38 4.76
C ASP A 345 10.63 10.77 5.94
N HIS A 346 10.54 11.38 7.13
CA HIS A 346 11.11 10.81 8.35
C HIS A 346 10.47 9.46 8.74
N LEU A 347 9.16 9.29 8.53
CA LEU A 347 8.47 8.02 8.77
C LEU A 347 8.90 6.94 7.76
N ILE A 348 9.07 7.30 6.50
CA ILE A 348 9.60 6.39 5.47
C ILE A 348 11.02 5.91 5.84
N VAL A 349 11.88 6.83 6.26
CA VAL A 349 13.24 6.48 6.70
C VAL A 349 13.22 5.54 7.91
N ALA A 350 12.36 5.81 8.88
CA ALA A 350 12.21 4.95 10.05
C ALA A 350 11.71 3.54 9.69
N GLU A 351 10.68 3.43 8.84
CA GLU A 351 10.19 2.13 8.37
C GLU A 351 11.26 1.36 7.59
N ASN A 352 11.98 2.05 6.70
CA ASN A 352 13.06 1.44 5.94
C ASN A 352 14.18 0.92 6.84
N ALA A 353 14.53 1.65 7.92
CA ALA A 353 15.52 1.21 8.91
C ALA A 353 15.06 -0.03 9.69
N GLU A 354 13.76 -0.14 10.01
CA GLU A 354 13.20 -1.34 10.65
C GLU A 354 13.24 -2.54 9.69
N ARG A 355 12.80 -2.36 8.45
CA ARG A 355 12.82 -3.42 7.42
C ARG A 355 14.23 -3.92 7.11
N LEU A 356 15.23 -3.04 7.11
CA LEU A 356 16.63 -3.44 6.95
C LEU A 356 17.09 -4.33 8.11
N LYS A 357 16.77 -3.99 9.35
CA LYS A 357 17.09 -4.82 10.52
C LYS A 357 16.41 -6.19 10.46
N GLU A 358 15.17 -6.26 9.99
CA GLU A 358 14.45 -7.54 9.82
C GLU A 358 15.04 -8.39 8.68
N SER A 359 15.62 -7.78 7.65
CA SER A 359 16.21 -8.49 6.52
C SER A 359 17.64 -8.98 6.78
N GLU A 360 18.29 -8.48 7.83
CA GLU A 360 19.63 -8.92 8.27
C GLU A 360 19.57 -10.12 9.25
N LEU A 361 18.35 -10.49 9.71
CA LEU A 361 18.06 -11.69 10.51
C LEU A 361 17.64 -12.86 9.60
#